data_f2e23cb2e0ff759ce31317a186f500ad
#
_entry.id   f2e23cb2e0ff759ce31317a186f500ad
#
_cell.length_a   1.000
_cell.length_b   1.000
_cell.length_c   1.000
_cell.angle_alpha   90.00
_cell.angle_beta   90.00
_cell.angle_gamma   90.00
#
_symmetry.space_group_name_H-M   'P 1'
#
loop_
_entity.id
_entity.type
_entity.pdbx_description
1 polymer ?
#
loop_
_entity_poly.entity_id
_entity_poly.type
_entity_poly.pdbx_seq_one_letter_code
_entity_poly.pdbx_strand_id
1 'polypeptide(L)'
;INDYPSNNLISKANVELGSIYLKEKNADEAEKYLIKVLDDYPDAEQENELAIELMLEVYNLRNNLTGYYDWLISRGIDVSVQEKDSSLWRPVVLARDNGDCSNQIEKASYYLDNIENPIREISAHYFMANCYLNDQKKNEALFHYDFITKKPNNNYYTEALKYAGEITFDANDYKNALAYFSTLEDVSMDEDDVSLSVKGQFYCFYYL
;
A
#
# COMPACT_ATOMS: atom_id res chain seq x y z
N ILE A 1 -45.61 25.72 -17.52
CA ILE A 1 -44.78 25.49 -18.68
C ILE A 1 -43.55 26.38 -18.54
N ASN A 2 -42.54 25.94 -17.84
CA ASN A 2 -41.20 26.50 -17.91
C ASN A 2 -40.24 25.37 -17.66
N ASP A 3 -40.04 24.52 -18.68
CA ASP A 3 -38.93 23.62 -18.77
C ASP A 3 -37.71 24.42 -19.22
N TYR A 4 -37.07 25.11 -18.28
CA TYR A 4 -35.75 25.64 -18.53
C TYR A 4 -34.72 24.55 -18.26
N PRO A 5 -33.84 24.26 -19.22
CA PRO A 5 -32.68 23.36 -19.00
C PRO A 5 -31.59 24.02 -18.11
N SER A 6 -31.99 24.95 -17.25
CA SER A 6 -31.09 25.72 -16.38
C SER A 6 -30.34 24.86 -15.37
N ASN A 7 -30.92 23.75 -14.91
CA ASN A 7 -30.29 22.88 -13.92
C ASN A 7 -29.04 22.17 -14.51
N ASN A 8 -29.09 21.71 -15.74
CA ASN A 8 -27.98 21.01 -16.39
C ASN A 8 -26.80 21.96 -16.69
N LEU A 9 -27.03 23.22 -17.02
CA LEU A 9 -25.93 24.19 -17.21
C LEU A 9 -25.26 24.59 -15.92
N ILE A 10 -26.01 24.63 -14.80
CA ILE A 10 -25.45 25.01 -13.51
C ILE A 10 -24.65 23.84 -12.91
N SER A 11 -25.18 22.61 -13.00
CA SER A 11 -24.42 21.40 -12.56
C SER A 11 -23.10 21.28 -13.32
N LYS A 12 -23.14 21.44 -14.64
CA LYS A 12 -21.95 21.44 -15.49
C LYS A 12 -20.94 22.53 -15.12
N ALA A 13 -21.41 23.75 -14.87
CA ALA A 13 -20.56 24.86 -14.44
C ALA A 13 -19.90 24.57 -13.08
N ASN A 14 -20.60 23.92 -12.14
CA ASN A 14 -20.01 23.54 -10.86
C ASN A 14 -18.94 22.42 -11.03
N VAL A 15 -19.15 21.42 -11.89
CA VAL A 15 -18.12 20.42 -12.21
C VAL A 15 -16.86 21.09 -12.80
N GLU A 16 -17.05 21.99 -13.75
CA GLU A 16 -15.93 22.73 -14.36
C GLU A 16 -15.16 23.58 -13.33
N LEU A 17 -15.87 24.26 -12.41
CA LEU A 17 -15.23 24.98 -11.31
C LEU A 17 -14.45 24.03 -10.39
N GLY A 18 -15.02 22.89 -10.02
CA GLY A 18 -14.30 21.85 -9.27
C GLY A 18 -13.02 21.42 -9.96
N SER A 19 -13.08 21.15 -11.28
CA SER A 19 -11.91 20.77 -12.09
C SER A 19 -10.85 21.89 -12.15
N ILE A 20 -11.26 23.16 -12.24
CA ILE A 20 -10.33 24.30 -12.24
C ILE A 20 -9.61 24.37 -10.88
N TYR A 21 -10.32 24.27 -9.76
CA TYR A 21 -9.72 24.30 -8.43
C TYR A 21 -8.78 23.11 -8.19
N LEU A 22 -9.07 21.92 -8.75
CA LEU A 22 -8.13 20.79 -8.72
C LEU A 22 -6.82 21.10 -9.45
N LYS A 23 -6.87 21.75 -10.63
CA LYS A 23 -5.67 22.19 -11.36
C LYS A 23 -4.86 23.21 -10.55
N GLU A 24 -5.54 24.05 -9.75
CA GLU A 24 -4.93 24.99 -8.83
C GLU A 24 -4.46 24.35 -7.52
N LYS A 25 -4.66 23.02 -7.36
CA LYS A 25 -4.38 22.25 -6.14
C LYS A 25 -5.14 22.75 -4.90
N ASN A 26 -6.28 23.37 -5.10
CA ASN A 26 -7.17 23.83 -4.04
C ASN A 26 -8.28 22.80 -3.79
N ALA A 27 -7.95 21.79 -2.98
CA ALA A 27 -8.85 20.68 -2.68
C ALA A 27 -10.17 21.11 -2.01
N ASP A 28 -10.12 22.16 -1.16
CA ASP A 28 -11.29 22.58 -0.37
C ASP A 28 -12.35 23.28 -1.25
N GLU A 29 -11.93 24.18 -2.13
CA GLU A 29 -12.87 24.80 -3.07
C GLU A 29 -13.35 23.78 -4.12
N ALA A 30 -12.47 22.88 -4.59
CA ALA A 30 -12.89 21.82 -5.51
C ALA A 30 -14.01 20.97 -4.91
N GLU A 31 -13.79 20.44 -3.68
CA GLU A 31 -14.79 19.64 -2.98
C GLU A 31 -16.13 20.35 -2.84
N LYS A 32 -16.12 21.60 -2.44
CA LYS A 32 -17.33 22.43 -2.25
C LYS A 32 -18.19 22.48 -3.52
N TYR A 33 -17.58 22.68 -4.69
CA TYR A 33 -18.31 22.74 -5.96
C TYR A 33 -18.77 21.33 -6.40
N LEU A 34 -17.96 20.30 -6.22
CA LEU A 34 -18.30 18.94 -6.59
C LEU A 34 -19.41 18.38 -5.70
N ILE A 35 -19.37 18.59 -4.38
CA ILE A 35 -20.45 18.21 -3.47
C ILE A 35 -21.75 18.92 -3.83
N LYS A 36 -21.70 20.20 -4.21
CA LYS A 36 -22.87 20.94 -4.63
C LYS A 36 -23.55 20.31 -5.86
N VAL A 37 -22.79 19.72 -6.79
CA VAL A 37 -23.36 18.98 -7.93
C VAL A 37 -24.16 17.80 -7.41
N LEU A 38 -23.57 17.01 -6.53
CA LEU A 38 -24.16 15.76 -6.01
C LEU A 38 -25.39 16.00 -5.12
N ASP A 39 -25.42 17.10 -4.37
CA ASP A 39 -26.48 17.40 -3.41
C ASP A 39 -27.64 18.19 -4.04
N ASP A 40 -27.33 19.17 -4.89
CA ASP A 40 -28.35 20.10 -5.45
C ASP A 40 -28.91 19.62 -6.80
N TYR A 41 -28.20 18.71 -7.50
CA TYR A 41 -28.58 18.26 -8.86
C TYR A 41 -28.55 16.73 -9.00
N PRO A 42 -29.36 15.98 -8.20
CA PRO A 42 -29.33 14.51 -8.19
C PRO A 42 -29.72 13.88 -9.54
N ASP A 43 -30.49 14.59 -10.38
CA ASP A 43 -30.91 14.12 -11.69
C ASP A 43 -29.88 14.36 -12.80
N ALA A 44 -28.76 15.02 -12.51
CA ALA A 44 -27.67 15.30 -13.47
C ALA A 44 -26.67 14.13 -13.51
N GLU A 45 -27.11 12.97 -14.04
CA GLU A 45 -26.35 11.70 -13.95
C GLU A 45 -24.90 11.83 -14.43
N GLN A 46 -24.65 12.43 -15.60
CA GLN A 46 -23.30 12.57 -16.19
C GLN A 46 -22.40 13.46 -15.34
N GLU A 47 -22.92 14.58 -14.85
CA GLU A 47 -22.19 15.51 -13.99
C GLU A 47 -21.94 14.90 -12.61
N ASN A 48 -22.87 14.08 -12.10
CA ASN A 48 -22.69 13.36 -10.84
C ASN A 48 -21.58 12.30 -10.95
N GLU A 49 -21.57 11.48 -12.01
CA GLU A 49 -20.49 10.54 -12.26
C GLU A 49 -19.12 11.24 -12.31
N LEU A 50 -19.02 12.32 -13.07
CA LEU A 50 -17.79 13.10 -13.21
C LEU A 50 -17.39 13.76 -11.88
N ALA A 51 -18.36 14.26 -11.10
CA ALA A 51 -18.08 14.83 -9.78
C ALA A 51 -17.49 13.78 -8.83
N ILE A 52 -18.01 12.54 -8.86
CA ILE A 52 -17.47 11.41 -8.07
C ILE A 52 -16.05 11.09 -8.49
N GLU A 53 -15.77 11.01 -9.79
CA GLU A 53 -14.41 10.79 -10.29
C GLU A 53 -13.44 11.89 -9.83
N LEU A 54 -13.85 13.16 -9.92
CA LEU A 54 -13.02 14.29 -9.51
C LEU A 54 -12.83 14.37 -7.98
N MET A 55 -13.77 13.84 -7.19
CA MET A 55 -13.60 13.71 -5.74
C MET A 55 -12.41 12.80 -5.37
N LEU A 56 -12.09 11.78 -6.19
CA LEU A 56 -10.87 10.99 -6.00
C LEU A 56 -9.62 11.87 -6.03
N GLU A 57 -9.55 12.84 -6.94
CA GLU A 57 -8.42 13.78 -7.01
C GLU A 57 -8.37 14.72 -5.80
N VAL A 58 -9.51 15.15 -5.27
CA VAL A 58 -9.60 15.94 -4.03
C VAL A 58 -8.94 15.17 -2.87
N TYR A 59 -9.31 13.92 -2.69
CA TYR A 59 -8.76 13.08 -1.63
C TYR A 59 -7.28 12.71 -1.87
N ASN A 60 -6.86 12.54 -3.12
CA ASN A 60 -5.46 12.34 -3.48
C ASN A 60 -4.60 13.58 -3.13
N LEU A 61 -5.07 14.81 -3.39
CA LEU A 61 -4.39 16.03 -3.00
C LEU A 61 -4.19 16.14 -1.48
N ARG A 62 -5.13 15.58 -0.71
CA ARG A 62 -5.05 15.52 0.77
C ARG A 62 -4.27 14.31 1.28
N ASN A 63 -3.74 13.47 0.40
CA ASN A 63 -3.11 12.19 0.75
C ASN A 63 -4.01 11.30 1.64
N ASN A 64 -5.31 11.30 1.39
CA ASN A 64 -6.34 10.61 2.19
C ASN A 64 -7.26 9.73 1.32
N LEU A 65 -6.67 8.76 0.62
CA LEU A 65 -7.43 7.88 -0.26
C LEU A 65 -8.45 7.01 0.49
N THR A 66 -8.17 6.66 1.74
CA THR A 66 -9.12 5.92 2.58
C THR A 66 -10.39 6.72 2.82
N GLY A 67 -10.23 8.02 3.14
CA GLY A 67 -11.36 8.92 3.30
C GLY A 67 -12.25 9.01 2.06
N TYR A 68 -11.69 8.88 0.85
CA TYR A 68 -12.49 8.77 -0.37
C TYR A 68 -13.42 7.56 -0.34
N TYR A 69 -12.92 6.39 0.02
CA TYR A 69 -13.74 5.18 0.09
C TYR A 69 -14.79 5.24 1.20
N ASP A 70 -14.45 5.80 2.35
CA ASP A 70 -15.40 6.02 3.44
C ASP A 70 -16.49 7.02 3.03
N TRP A 71 -16.12 8.05 2.27
CA TRP A 71 -17.06 9.00 1.69
C TRP A 71 -17.99 8.35 0.67
N LEU A 72 -17.50 7.49 -0.25
CA LEU A 72 -18.33 6.73 -1.20
C LEU A 72 -19.36 5.88 -0.45
N ILE A 73 -18.91 5.12 0.55
CA ILE A 73 -19.79 4.26 1.37
C ILE A 73 -20.84 5.09 2.09
N SER A 74 -20.47 6.27 2.63
CA SER A 74 -21.42 7.17 3.31
C SER A 74 -22.52 7.71 2.39
N ARG A 75 -22.26 7.72 1.06
CA ARG A 75 -23.23 8.08 0.02
C ARG A 75 -23.99 6.88 -0.55
N GLY A 76 -23.81 5.69 0.01
CA GLY A 76 -24.47 4.47 -0.45
C GLY A 76 -23.90 3.92 -1.76
N ILE A 77 -22.67 4.32 -2.13
CA ILE A 77 -21.97 3.78 -3.29
C ILE A 77 -21.17 2.55 -2.82
N ASP A 78 -21.50 1.40 -3.38
CA ASP A 78 -20.81 0.16 -3.06
C ASP A 78 -19.37 0.19 -3.61
N VAL A 79 -18.42 -0.12 -2.72
CA VAL A 79 -16.99 -0.27 -3.05
C VAL A 79 -16.58 -1.69 -2.70
N SER A 80 -16.08 -2.41 -3.68
CA SER A 80 -15.55 -3.75 -3.42
C SER A 80 -14.24 -3.69 -2.61
N VAL A 81 -14.04 -4.66 -1.72
CA VAL A 81 -12.78 -4.79 -0.96
C VAL A 81 -11.58 -4.87 -1.92
N GLN A 82 -11.75 -5.52 -3.05
CA GLN A 82 -10.71 -5.70 -4.05
C GLN A 82 -10.33 -4.39 -4.76
N GLU A 83 -11.29 -3.51 -4.97
CA GLU A 83 -11.08 -2.20 -5.57
C GLU A 83 -10.33 -1.29 -4.58
N LYS A 84 -10.78 -1.22 -3.34
CA LYS A 84 -10.10 -0.48 -2.27
C LYS A 84 -8.66 -0.97 -2.08
N ASP A 85 -8.45 -2.29 -1.99
CA ASP A 85 -7.13 -2.92 -1.89
C ASP A 85 -6.22 -2.54 -3.05
N SER A 86 -6.71 -2.67 -4.29
CA SER A 86 -5.91 -2.39 -5.48
C SER A 86 -5.52 -0.92 -5.60
N SER A 87 -6.40 -0.02 -5.24
CA SER A 87 -6.14 1.42 -5.30
C SER A 87 -5.13 1.88 -4.25
N LEU A 88 -5.22 1.35 -3.03
CA LEU A 88 -4.25 1.64 -1.96
C LEU A 88 -2.89 0.98 -2.21
N TRP A 89 -2.86 -0.13 -2.96
CA TRP A 89 -1.63 -0.81 -3.34
C TRP A 89 -0.86 -0.12 -4.48
N ARG A 90 -1.56 0.50 -5.42
CA ARG A 90 -0.94 1.13 -6.60
C ARG A 90 0.16 2.15 -6.25
N PRO A 91 0.00 3.06 -5.27
CA PRO A 91 1.07 3.96 -4.84
C PRO A 91 2.33 3.24 -4.34
N VAL A 92 2.17 2.08 -3.67
CA VAL A 92 3.31 1.26 -3.20
C VAL A 92 4.14 0.77 -4.38
N VAL A 93 3.46 0.26 -5.43
CA VAL A 93 4.12 -0.22 -6.65
C VAL A 93 4.82 0.92 -7.39
N LEU A 94 4.18 2.09 -7.50
CA LEU A 94 4.78 3.26 -8.15
C LEU A 94 6.05 3.73 -7.41
N ALA A 95 6.03 3.77 -6.09
CA ALA A 95 7.20 4.14 -5.29
C ALA A 95 8.33 3.12 -5.47
N ARG A 96 8.03 1.82 -5.51
CA ARG A 96 8.99 0.75 -5.80
C ARG A 96 9.62 0.93 -7.19
N ASP A 97 8.81 1.12 -8.22
CA ASP A 97 9.27 1.23 -9.60
C ASP A 97 10.13 2.48 -9.83
N ASN A 98 9.92 3.52 -9.02
CA ASN A 98 10.77 4.72 -8.98
C ASN A 98 12.03 4.56 -8.11
N GLY A 99 12.19 3.46 -7.39
CA GLY A 99 13.29 3.25 -6.45
C GLY A 99 13.24 4.16 -5.20
N ASP A 100 12.07 4.72 -4.89
CA ASP A 100 11.87 5.64 -3.76
C ASP A 100 11.48 4.85 -2.50
N CYS A 101 12.48 4.34 -1.80
CA CYS A 101 12.29 3.55 -0.59
C CYS A 101 11.53 4.29 0.53
N SER A 102 11.78 5.58 0.70
CA SER A 102 11.10 6.36 1.75
C SER A 102 9.60 6.42 1.50
N ASN A 103 9.21 6.77 0.27
CA ASN A 103 7.81 6.80 -0.14
C ASN A 103 7.19 5.41 -0.17
N GLN A 104 7.94 4.39 -0.60
CA GLN A 104 7.47 3.00 -0.61
C GLN A 104 7.12 2.50 0.80
N ILE A 105 7.95 2.77 1.81
CA ILE A 105 7.67 2.45 3.20
C ILE A 105 6.42 3.20 3.69
N GLU A 106 6.31 4.50 3.42
CA GLU A 106 5.15 5.31 3.80
C GLU A 106 3.85 4.74 3.22
N LYS A 107 3.84 4.46 1.90
CA LYS A 107 2.64 3.95 1.22
C LYS A 107 2.30 2.52 1.62
N ALA A 108 3.31 1.66 1.84
CA ALA A 108 3.08 0.29 2.32
C ALA A 108 2.54 0.27 3.76
N SER A 109 3.05 1.13 4.65
CA SER A 109 2.51 1.29 6.00
C SER A 109 1.07 1.78 5.95
N TYR A 110 0.80 2.83 5.15
CA TYR A 110 -0.55 3.34 4.98
C TYR A 110 -1.52 2.26 4.44
N TYR A 111 -1.08 1.44 3.48
CA TYR A 111 -1.86 0.32 2.97
C TYR A 111 -2.21 -0.70 4.08
N LEU A 112 -1.22 -1.10 4.89
CA LEU A 112 -1.42 -2.05 5.99
C LEU A 112 -2.34 -1.52 7.09
N ASP A 113 -2.26 -0.23 7.39
CA ASP A 113 -3.03 0.41 8.47
C ASP A 113 -4.50 0.67 8.07
N ASN A 114 -4.80 0.73 6.77
CA ASN A 114 -6.11 1.18 6.28
C ASN A 114 -6.94 0.11 5.56
N ILE A 115 -6.45 -1.13 5.49
CA ILE A 115 -7.20 -2.27 4.97
C ILE A 115 -7.24 -3.38 6.00
N GLU A 116 -8.43 -3.77 6.36
CA GLU A 116 -8.63 -4.97 7.17
C GLU A 116 -8.39 -6.23 6.30
N ASN A 117 -7.47 -7.09 6.72
CA ASN A 117 -7.04 -8.28 5.98
C ASN A 117 -6.54 -7.97 4.54
N PRO A 118 -5.48 -7.17 4.40
CA PRO A 118 -4.96 -6.75 3.10
C PRO A 118 -4.49 -7.95 2.27
N ILE A 119 -4.92 -8.01 1.02
CA ILE A 119 -4.61 -9.12 0.10
C ILE A 119 -3.10 -9.24 -0.12
N ARG A 120 -2.38 -8.11 -0.06
CA ARG A 120 -0.94 -8.02 -0.35
C ARG A 120 -0.09 -7.77 0.90
N GLU A 121 -0.57 -8.22 2.08
CA GLU A 121 0.11 -8.03 3.36
C GLU A 121 1.57 -8.50 3.31
N ILE A 122 1.80 -9.72 2.84
CA ILE A 122 3.14 -10.29 2.73
C ILE A 122 4.03 -9.47 1.79
N SER A 123 3.50 -9.03 0.64
CA SER A 123 4.25 -8.20 -0.30
C SER A 123 4.59 -6.84 0.29
N ALA A 124 3.70 -6.24 1.07
CA ALA A 124 3.95 -4.97 1.75
C ALA A 124 5.11 -5.11 2.74
N HIS A 125 5.06 -6.12 3.60
CA HIS A 125 6.16 -6.42 4.53
C HIS A 125 7.48 -6.69 3.81
N TYR A 126 7.46 -7.47 2.73
CA TYR A 126 8.66 -7.76 1.95
C TYR A 126 9.27 -6.50 1.32
N PHE A 127 8.46 -5.62 0.76
CA PHE A 127 8.94 -4.38 0.15
C PHE A 127 9.51 -3.42 1.19
N MET A 128 8.88 -3.32 2.36
CA MET A 128 9.40 -2.53 3.47
C MET A 128 10.73 -3.10 4.00
N ALA A 129 10.81 -4.44 4.16
CA ALA A 129 12.03 -5.11 4.62
C ALA A 129 13.22 -4.79 3.71
N ASN A 130 13.04 -4.91 2.39
CA ASN A 130 14.09 -4.61 1.42
C ASN A 130 14.52 -3.14 1.46
N CYS A 131 13.59 -2.21 1.60
CA CYS A 131 13.91 -0.80 1.73
C CYS A 131 14.69 -0.51 3.01
N TYR A 132 14.28 -1.07 4.15
CA TYR A 132 15.02 -0.93 5.40
C TYR A 132 16.42 -1.56 5.34
N LEU A 133 16.55 -2.72 4.65
CA LEU A 133 17.85 -3.36 4.46
C LEU A 133 18.79 -2.50 3.61
N ASN A 134 18.29 -1.91 2.52
CA ASN A 134 19.04 -0.97 1.68
C ASN A 134 19.51 0.26 2.46
N ASP A 135 18.70 0.74 3.40
CA ASP A 135 19.03 1.85 4.30
C ASP A 135 19.94 1.41 5.49
N GLN A 136 20.37 0.16 5.53
CA GLN A 136 21.16 -0.44 6.63
C GLN A 136 20.44 -0.45 7.99
N LYS A 137 19.13 -0.31 7.99
CA LYS A 137 18.25 -0.40 9.17
C LYS A 137 17.88 -1.87 9.41
N LYS A 138 18.89 -2.65 9.86
CA LYS A 138 18.78 -4.11 9.96
C LYS A 138 17.66 -4.57 10.93
N ASN A 139 17.43 -3.86 12.02
CA ASN A 139 16.42 -4.25 13.00
C ASN A 139 15.00 -4.08 12.44
N GLU A 140 14.75 -2.98 11.74
CA GLU A 140 13.50 -2.71 11.06
C GLU A 140 13.27 -3.73 9.92
N ALA A 141 14.30 -4.03 9.14
CA ALA A 141 14.23 -5.06 8.11
C ALA A 141 13.90 -6.43 8.71
N LEU A 142 14.56 -6.81 9.80
CA LEU A 142 14.33 -8.07 10.51
C LEU A 142 12.89 -8.20 11.00
N PHE A 143 12.31 -7.12 11.54
CA PHE A 143 10.90 -7.11 11.97
C PHE A 143 9.95 -7.55 10.85
N HIS A 144 10.16 -7.04 9.64
CA HIS A 144 9.32 -7.37 8.49
C HIS A 144 9.64 -8.74 7.91
N TYR A 145 10.91 -9.15 7.83
CA TYR A 145 11.25 -10.51 7.39
C TYR A 145 10.74 -11.57 8.37
N ASP A 146 10.87 -11.36 9.68
CA ASP A 146 10.34 -12.27 10.71
C ASP A 146 8.82 -12.44 10.62
N PHE A 147 8.09 -11.36 10.26
CA PHE A 147 6.66 -11.45 9.97
C PHE A 147 6.38 -12.42 8.81
N ILE A 148 7.16 -12.34 7.72
CA ILE A 148 7.01 -13.20 6.53
C ILE A 148 7.33 -14.66 6.87
N THR A 149 8.38 -14.90 7.68
CA THR A 149 8.80 -16.25 8.08
C THR A 149 7.78 -16.98 8.96
N LYS A 150 6.84 -16.26 9.59
CA LYS A 150 5.72 -16.85 10.34
C LYS A 150 4.55 -17.30 9.47
N LYS A 151 4.60 -17.02 8.17
CA LYS A 151 3.56 -17.33 7.20
C LYS A 151 4.14 -18.18 6.06
N PRO A 152 4.36 -19.49 6.26
CA PRO A 152 4.92 -20.36 5.21
C PRO A 152 4.01 -20.41 3.97
N ASN A 153 4.56 -20.89 2.86
CA ASN A 153 3.88 -21.02 1.56
C ASN A 153 3.58 -19.69 0.86
N ASN A 154 4.44 -18.70 1.02
CA ASN A 154 4.42 -17.46 0.24
C ASN A 154 5.68 -17.34 -0.64
N ASN A 155 5.62 -16.50 -1.66
CA ASN A 155 6.70 -16.36 -2.65
C ASN A 155 7.99 -15.72 -2.10
N TYR A 156 7.96 -15.11 -0.93
CA TYR A 156 9.10 -14.43 -0.29
C TYR A 156 9.65 -15.22 0.90
N TYR A 157 9.15 -16.43 1.15
CA TYR A 157 9.44 -17.18 2.37
C TYR A 157 10.91 -17.54 2.51
N THR A 158 11.50 -18.14 1.48
CA THR A 158 12.92 -18.54 1.48
C THR A 158 13.84 -17.32 1.58
N GLU A 159 13.55 -16.28 0.83
CA GLU A 159 14.33 -15.05 0.86
C GLU A 159 14.24 -14.33 2.23
N ALA A 160 13.06 -14.32 2.85
CA ALA A 160 12.89 -13.79 4.19
C ALA A 160 13.67 -14.60 5.25
N LEU A 161 13.67 -15.93 5.16
CA LEU A 161 14.48 -16.79 6.04
C LEU A 161 15.97 -16.50 5.89
N LYS A 162 16.44 -16.34 4.66
CA LYS A 162 17.83 -16.01 4.35
C LYS A 162 18.26 -14.70 5.02
N TYR A 163 17.56 -13.61 4.74
CA TYR A 163 17.91 -12.31 5.30
C TYR A 163 17.70 -12.24 6.82
N ALA A 164 16.66 -12.87 7.36
CA ALA A 164 16.49 -12.94 8.81
C ALA A 164 17.64 -13.72 9.48
N GLY A 165 18.09 -14.82 8.86
CA GLY A 165 19.25 -15.59 9.32
C GLY A 165 20.54 -14.77 9.28
N GLU A 166 20.82 -14.08 8.19
CA GLU A 166 22.00 -13.23 8.04
C GLU A 166 22.01 -12.05 9.04
N ILE A 167 20.90 -11.35 9.17
CA ILE A 167 20.77 -10.20 10.09
C ILE A 167 20.95 -10.65 11.54
N THR A 168 20.32 -11.73 11.95
CA THR A 168 20.45 -12.25 13.32
C THR A 168 21.83 -12.80 13.60
N PHE A 169 22.46 -13.43 12.61
CA PHE A 169 23.86 -13.85 12.72
C PHE A 169 24.81 -12.66 12.93
N ASP A 170 24.67 -11.61 12.14
CA ASP A 170 25.47 -10.38 12.25
C ASP A 170 25.24 -9.67 13.61
N ALA A 171 24.08 -9.81 14.18
CA ALA A 171 23.76 -9.31 15.52
C ALA A 171 24.29 -10.20 16.66
N ASN A 172 25.01 -11.30 16.35
CA ASN A 172 25.47 -12.33 17.26
C ASN A 172 24.34 -13.11 17.98
N ASP A 173 23.12 -13.06 17.45
CA ASP A 173 22.01 -13.88 17.91
C ASP A 173 22.03 -15.24 17.19
N TYR A 174 23.06 -16.02 17.48
CA TYR A 174 23.36 -17.30 16.81
C TYR A 174 22.23 -18.33 17.02
N LYS A 175 21.48 -18.24 18.12
CA LYS A 175 20.37 -19.14 18.38
C LYS A 175 19.21 -18.93 17.38
N ASN A 176 18.80 -17.69 17.18
CA ASN A 176 17.74 -17.38 16.23
C ASN A 176 18.24 -17.52 14.79
N ALA A 177 19.49 -17.14 14.48
CA ALA A 177 20.11 -17.36 13.19
C ALA A 177 20.11 -18.84 12.81
N LEU A 178 20.48 -19.73 13.73
CA LEU A 178 20.45 -21.17 13.52
C LEU A 178 19.06 -21.68 13.15
N ALA A 179 18.00 -21.17 13.81
CA ALA A 179 16.63 -21.57 13.52
C ALA A 179 16.20 -21.15 12.09
N TYR A 180 16.55 -19.91 11.65
CA TYR A 180 16.25 -19.47 10.29
C TYR A 180 17.02 -20.26 9.24
N PHE A 181 18.32 -20.49 9.43
CA PHE A 181 19.13 -21.27 8.49
C PHE A 181 18.68 -22.73 8.43
N SER A 182 18.34 -23.35 9.56
CA SER A 182 17.82 -24.72 9.55
C SER A 182 16.49 -24.81 8.76
N THR A 183 15.59 -23.86 8.97
CA THR A 183 14.34 -23.83 8.22
C THR A 183 14.58 -23.59 6.72
N LEU A 184 15.53 -22.69 6.37
CA LEU A 184 15.88 -22.42 4.98
C LEU A 184 16.42 -23.66 4.27
N GLU A 185 17.29 -24.44 4.92
CA GLU A 185 17.80 -25.72 4.38
C GLU A 185 16.67 -26.71 4.09
N ASP A 186 15.70 -26.79 5.02
CA ASP A 186 14.59 -27.74 4.90
C ASP A 186 13.61 -27.39 3.76
N VAL A 187 13.47 -26.10 3.39
CA VAL A 187 12.43 -25.65 2.46
C VAL A 187 12.95 -25.18 1.11
N SER A 188 14.22 -24.77 1.01
CA SER A 188 14.76 -24.25 -0.24
C SER A 188 15.14 -25.39 -1.19
N MET A 189 14.81 -25.20 -2.47
CA MET A 189 15.26 -26.05 -3.57
C MET A 189 16.44 -25.42 -4.33
N ASP A 190 16.87 -24.22 -3.94
CA ASP A 190 17.99 -23.51 -4.53
C ASP A 190 19.29 -23.96 -3.87
N GLU A 191 20.25 -24.39 -4.67
CA GLU A 191 21.54 -24.93 -4.18
C GLU A 191 22.37 -23.86 -3.46
N ASP A 192 22.27 -22.59 -3.86
CA ASP A 192 23.00 -21.48 -3.22
C ASP A 192 22.42 -21.17 -1.83
N ASP A 193 21.07 -21.19 -1.70
CA ASP A 193 20.41 -21.01 -0.41
C ASP A 193 20.71 -22.16 0.54
N VAL A 194 20.70 -23.42 0.05
CA VAL A 194 21.08 -24.59 0.85
C VAL A 194 22.54 -24.51 1.29
N SER A 195 23.44 -24.15 0.40
CA SER A 195 24.86 -23.99 0.72
C SER A 195 25.11 -22.87 1.75
N LEU A 196 24.40 -21.75 1.62
CA LEU A 196 24.43 -20.66 2.57
C LEU A 196 23.92 -21.07 3.95
N SER A 197 22.78 -21.79 3.98
CA SER A 197 22.17 -22.24 5.22
C SER A 197 23.04 -23.23 5.98
N VAL A 198 23.64 -24.22 5.31
CA VAL A 198 24.58 -25.17 5.92
C VAL A 198 25.81 -24.44 6.51
N LYS A 199 26.36 -23.48 5.77
CA LYS A 199 27.46 -22.65 6.24
C LYS A 199 27.06 -21.81 7.47
N GLY A 200 25.89 -21.16 7.40
CA GLY A 200 25.34 -20.37 8.50
C GLY A 200 25.16 -21.19 9.77
N GLN A 201 24.57 -22.38 9.66
CA GLN A 201 24.41 -23.32 10.77
C GLN A 201 25.76 -23.72 11.37
N PHE A 202 26.76 -24.07 10.52
CA PHE A 202 28.09 -24.42 10.99
C PHE A 202 28.72 -23.31 11.85
N TYR A 203 28.64 -22.06 11.40
CA TYR A 203 29.16 -20.93 12.17
C TYR A 203 28.32 -20.64 13.43
N CYS A 204 27.00 -20.78 13.37
CA CYS A 204 26.16 -20.67 14.56
C CYS A 204 26.58 -21.67 15.64
N PHE A 205 26.77 -22.95 15.29
CA PHE A 205 27.26 -23.96 16.23
C PHE A 205 28.65 -23.68 16.77
N TYR A 206 29.51 -23.06 15.99
CA TYR A 206 30.86 -22.70 16.44
C TYR A 206 30.84 -21.59 17.52
N TYR A 207 29.87 -20.68 17.44
CA TYR A 207 29.77 -19.54 18.35
C TYR A 207 28.84 -19.78 19.55
N LEU A 208 27.98 -20.82 19.53
CA LEU A 208 27.13 -21.23 20.65
C LEU A 208 27.89 -22.11 21.63
#